data_08a557b100106218645bcbe104ff0f59
#
_entry.id   08a557b100106218645bcbe104ff0f59
#
_cell.length_a   1.000
_cell.length_b   1.000
_cell.length_c   1.000
_cell.angle_alpha   90.00
_cell.angle_beta   90.00
_cell.angle_gamma   90.00
#
_symmetry.space_group_name_H-M   'P 1'
#
loop_
_entity.id
_entity.type
_entity.pdbx_description
1 polymer ?
#
loop_
_entity_poly.entity_id
_entity_poly.type
_entity_poly.pdbx_seq_one_letter_code
_entity_poly.pdbx_strand_id
1 'polypeptide(L)'
;VPVEGESPNPVCLVWHDWESGKTHRIWQDELLKMKEPPFDISERTICFTYYYGAEGSCHQVLGWEHPTNVIDCFTEFRNLTNGAKVPCGNSLIGAMIFYGLPTMTGEKKNSMRDLILSGGPWSTQEKDAILKYCEADVSALSKLVIAMAPDIDPYQALYRGAYSVCLSEIEDRGVPIDKKNLGKIRKAWPELLKKLTVEVDREYGCFKGSVFKQNLFAEYLICNQIEWPRTVTGKLDLKDDTFKEKAIQYPELENMRQLRSTLSKTRNLLLTVGTDGRNQCILSPFSSKTGRNQPSNAKFIFGPAKWVRFLIKPEEGMALAYVDYSQQE
;
A
#
# COMPACT_ATOMS: atom_id res chain seq x y z
N VAL A 1 5.78 11.77 4.39
CA VAL A 1 5.22 10.46 3.95
C VAL A 1 5.02 9.65 5.21
N PRO A 2 3.81 9.19 5.51
CA PRO A 2 3.57 8.36 6.69
C PRO A 2 4.41 7.08 6.61
N VAL A 3 5.01 6.70 7.73
CA VAL A 3 5.61 5.38 7.88
C VAL A 3 4.45 4.40 8.04
N GLU A 4 4.41 3.37 7.22
CA GLU A 4 3.31 2.42 7.23
C GLU A 4 3.15 1.77 8.63
N GLY A 5 1.96 1.86 9.20
CA GLY A 5 1.65 1.38 10.54
C GLY A 5 1.87 2.40 11.67
N GLU A 6 2.18 3.64 11.33
CA GLU A 6 2.29 4.74 12.30
C GLU A 6 1.54 5.96 11.81
N SER A 7 0.95 6.73 12.72
CA SER A 7 0.35 8.01 12.40
C SER A 7 1.41 9.01 11.93
N PRO A 8 1.13 9.84 10.94
CA PRO A 8 2.10 10.82 10.45
C PRO A 8 2.40 11.88 11.51
N ASN A 9 3.59 12.43 11.45
CA ASN A 9 3.95 13.63 12.19
C ASN A 9 4.07 14.80 11.19
N PRO A 10 3.04 15.65 11.02
CA PRO A 10 3.07 16.76 10.08
C PRO A 10 4.18 17.76 10.43
N VAL A 11 5.08 18.02 9.47
CA VAL A 11 6.25 18.88 9.66
C VAL A 11 6.00 20.29 9.13
N CYS A 12 5.30 20.39 8.01
CA CYS A 12 4.91 21.66 7.42
C CYS A 12 3.67 21.47 6.54
N LEU A 13 3.01 22.56 6.24
CA LEU A 13 1.92 22.67 5.28
C LEU A 13 2.29 23.72 4.24
N VAL A 14 2.09 23.38 2.96
CA VAL A 14 2.17 24.32 1.84
C VAL A 14 0.97 24.10 0.95
N TRP A 15 0.29 25.18 0.57
CA TRP A 15 -0.79 25.12 -0.41
C TRP A 15 -0.74 26.32 -1.34
N HIS A 16 -1.28 26.16 -2.53
CA HIS A 16 -1.45 27.20 -3.52
C HIS A 16 -2.92 27.50 -3.71
N ASP A 17 -3.29 28.73 -3.48
CA ASP A 17 -4.64 29.24 -3.73
C ASP A 17 -4.69 29.85 -5.14
N TRP A 18 -5.47 29.22 -6.02
CA TRP A 18 -5.57 29.64 -7.40
C TRP A 18 -6.39 30.91 -7.61
N GLU A 19 -7.32 31.22 -6.71
CA GLU A 19 -8.11 32.46 -6.79
C GLU A 19 -7.23 33.69 -6.52
N SER A 20 -6.47 33.64 -5.46
CA SER A 20 -5.54 34.74 -5.11
C SER A 20 -4.19 34.67 -5.83
N GLY A 21 -3.85 33.53 -6.42
CA GLY A 21 -2.54 33.25 -7.02
C GLY A 21 -1.40 33.15 -6.00
N LYS A 22 -1.70 32.98 -4.71
CA LYS A 22 -0.70 32.97 -3.64
C LYS A 22 -0.36 31.56 -3.21
N THR A 23 0.92 31.36 -2.85
CA THR A 23 1.39 30.15 -2.16
C THR A 23 1.65 30.48 -0.70
N HIS A 24 1.09 29.68 0.18
CA HIS A 24 1.17 29.82 1.63
C HIS A 24 2.02 28.71 2.23
N ARG A 25 2.69 29.01 3.35
CA ARG A 25 3.60 28.09 4.03
C ARG A 25 3.40 28.19 5.53
N ILE A 26 3.29 27.07 6.22
CA ILE A 26 3.18 27.00 7.67
C ILE A 26 4.15 25.94 8.16
N TRP A 27 4.91 26.28 9.21
CA TRP A 27 5.81 25.34 9.86
C TRP A 27 5.12 24.62 11.03
N GLN A 28 5.66 23.49 11.46
CA GLN A 28 5.10 22.60 12.47
C GLN A 28 4.66 23.32 13.75
N ASP A 29 5.47 24.27 14.27
CA ASP A 29 5.18 24.96 15.54
C ASP A 29 3.87 25.78 15.50
N GLU A 30 3.50 26.28 14.34
CA GLU A 30 2.25 26.99 14.09
C GLU A 30 1.15 26.00 13.69
N LEU A 31 1.47 25.07 12.80
CA LEU A 31 0.55 24.07 12.26
C LEU A 31 -0.14 23.26 13.37
N LEU A 32 0.62 22.78 14.37
CA LEU A 32 0.10 21.99 15.48
C LEU A 32 -0.80 22.77 16.47
N LYS A 33 -0.87 24.09 16.36
CA LYS A 33 -1.77 24.93 17.17
C LYS A 33 -3.10 25.20 16.48
N MET A 34 -3.19 24.92 15.19
CA MET A 34 -4.40 25.19 14.40
C MET A 34 -5.46 24.13 14.68
N LYS A 35 -6.68 24.58 14.91
CA LYS A 35 -7.84 23.70 15.16
C LYS A 35 -8.61 23.33 13.89
N GLU A 36 -8.38 24.05 12.81
CA GLU A 36 -9.04 23.89 11.51
C GLU A 36 -8.04 24.21 10.39
N PRO A 37 -8.27 23.72 9.19
CA PRO A 37 -7.44 24.03 8.02
C PRO A 37 -7.41 25.54 7.75
N PRO A 38 -6.26 26.11 7.35
CA PRO A 38 -6.13 27.53 7.01
C PRO A 38 -6.63 27.88 5.60
N PHE A 39 -7.29 26.95 4.92
CA PHE A 39 -7.88 27.08 3.60
C PHE A 39 -9.33 26.58 3.61
N ASP A 40 -10.12 27.05 2.65
CA ASP A 40 -11.53 26.65 2.55
C ASP A 40 -11.67 25.17 2.17
N ILE A 41 -12.40 24.42 2.98
CA ILE A 41 -12.71 22.98 2.79
C ILE A 41 -14.20 22.74 2.45
N SER A 42 -14.98 23.81 2.28
CA SER A 42 -16.41 23.74 2.03
C SER A 42 -16.74 23.22 0.62
N GLU A 43 -18.01 23.03 0.38
CA GLU A 43 -18.54 22.62 -0.95
C GLU A 43 -18.24 23.60 -2.09
N ARG A 44 -17.79 24.82 -1.77
CA ARG A 44 -17.46 25.88 -2.76
C ARG A 44 -16.06 25.73 -3.33
N THR A 45 -15.20 24.93 -2.69
CA THR A 45 -13.79 24.77 -3.03
C THR A 45 -13.49 23.36 -3.47
N ILE A 46 -12.62 23.17 -4.45
CA ILE A 46 -12.06 21.88 -4.84
C ILE A 46 -10.61 21.83 -4.41
N CYS A 47 -10.26 20.84 -3.58
CA CYS A 47 -8.90 20.55 -3.16
C CYS A 47 -8.24 19.56 -4.11
N PHE A 48 -7.17 19.96 -4.79
CA PHE A 48 -6.36 19.10 -5.63
C PHE A 48 -5.19 18.53 -4.82
N THR A 49 -4.99 17.23 -4.86
CA THR A 49 -3.91 16.53 -4.18
C THR A 49 -3.20 15.55 -5.11
N TYR A 50 -2.05 15.04 -4.68
CA TYR A 50 -1.40 13.91 -5.33
C TYR A 50 -1.19 12.80 -4.31
N TYR A 51 -2.13 11.86 -4.24
CA TYR A 51 -2.29 10.80 -3.26
C TYR A 51 -2.89 11.32 -1.94
N TYR A 52 -4.19 11.52 -1.94
CA TYR A 52 -4.95 12.06 -0.79
C TYR A 52 -4.75 11.28 0.51
N GLY A 53 -4.42 9.98 0.46
CA GLY A 53 -4.13 9.20 1.66
C GLY A 53 -3.06 9.81 2.59
N ALA A 54 -2.10 10.55 2.03
CA ALA A 54 -1.07 11.24 2.82
C ALA A 54 -1.62 12.52 3.48
N GLU A 55 -2.34 13.35 2.73
CA GLU A 55 -2.96 14.58 3.24
C GLU A 55 -4.09 14.25 4.21
N GLY A 56 -4.92 13.25 3.89
CA GLY A 56 -6.01 12.80 4.76
C GLY A 56 -5.53 12.32 6.12
N SER A 57 -4.46 11.54 6.17
CA SER A 57 -3.83 11.13 7.44
C SER A 57 -3.32 12.33 8.26
N CYS A 58 -2.81 13.39 7.61
CA CYS A 58 -2.41 14.60 8.29
C CYS A 58 -3.62 15.36 8.87
N HIS A 59 -4.73 15.45 8.12
CA HIS A 59 -5.97 16.03 8.62
C HIS A 59 -6.46 15.31 9.88
N GLN A 60 -6.45 13.98 9.88
CA GLN A 60 -6.88 13.17 11.02
C GLN A 60 -6.01 13.41 12.26
N VAL A 61 -4.69 13.43 12.12
CA VAL A 61 -3.76 13.69 13.25
C VAL A 61 -3.91 15.10 13.80
N LEU A 62 -4.20 16.08 12.95
CA LEU A 62 -4.45 17.46 13.35
C LEU A 62 -5.86 17.68 13.90
N GLY A 63 -6.74 16.67 13.82
CA GLY A 63 -8.13 16.78 14.25
C GLY A 63 -8.97 17.67 13.32
N TRP A 64 -8.57 17.83 12.08
CA TRP A 64 -9.26 18.64 11.08
C TRP A 64 -10.29 17.82 10.31
N GLU A 65 -11.36 18.47 9.87
CA GLU A 65 -12.28 17.89 8.92
C GLU A 65 -11.64 17.73 7.54
N HIS A 66 -12.12 16.77 6.79
CA HIS A 66 -11.70 16.57 5.40
C HIS A 66 -12.38 17.57 4.45
N PRO A 67 -11.72 18.00 3.36
CA PRO A 67 -12.36 18.79 2.32
C PRO A 67 -13.56 18.06 1.72
N THR A 68 -14.66 18.80 1.49
CA THR A 68 -15.88 18.26 0.88
C THR A 68 -15.65 17.78 -0.55
N ASN A 69 -14.89 18.55 -1.34
CA ASN A 69 -14.57 18.22 -2.71
C ASN A 69 -13.08 18.00 -2.88
N VAL A 70 -12.70 16.78 -3.19
CA VAL A 70 -11.32 16.39 -3.46
C VAL A 70 -11.19 15.86 -4.89
N ILE A 71 -10.15 16.26 -5.60
CA ILE A 71 -9.66 15.58 -6.80
C ILE A 71 -8.25 15.08 -6.52
N ASP A 72 -8.13 13.77 -6.40
CA ASP A 72 -6.85 13.09 -6.19
C ASP A 72 -6.21 12.77 -7.54
N CYS A 73 -5.27 13.60 -7.97
CA CYS A 73 -4.57 13.44 -9.25
C CYS A 73 -3.78 12.13 -9.37
N PHE A 74 -3.38 11.52 -8.27
CA PHE A 74 -2.79 10.18 -8.29
C PHE A 74 -3.81 9.12 -8.73
N THR A 75 -5.01 9.18 -8.18
CA THR A 75 -6.12 8.31 -8.54
C THR A 75 -6.54 8.54 -9.98
N GLU A 76 -6.68 9.80 -10.39
CA GLU A 76 -7.01 10.14 -11.77
C GLU A 76 -5.95 9.67 -12.77
N PHE A 77 -4.67 9.88 -12.46
CA PHE A 77 -3.57 9.40 -13.30
C PHE A 77 -3.57 7.88 -13.45
N ARG A 78 -3.81 7.15 -12.36
CA ARG A 78 -3.95 5.69 -12.40
C ARG A 78 -5.14 5.24 -13.24
N ASN A 79 -6.26 5.93 -13.12
CA ASN A 79 -7.46 5.62 -13.88
C ASN A 79 -7.25 5.85 -15.39
N LEU A 80 -6.68 6.99 -15.76
CA LEU A 80 -6.36 7.35 -17.16
C LEU A 80 -5.33 6.40 -17.79
N THR A 81 -4.37 5.92 -17.02
CA THR A 81 -3.31 5.02 -17.50
C THR A 81 -3.58 3.55 -17.20
N ASN A 82 -4.81 3.20 -16.81
CA ASN A 82 -5.16 1.83 -16.45
C ASN A 82 -4.93 0.85 -17.61
N GLY A 83 -4.16 -0.21 -17.33
CA GLY A 83 -3.79 -1.20 -18.35
C GLY A 83 -2.65 -0.76 -19.27
N ALA A 84 -2.23 0.49 -19.26
CA ALA A 84 -1.09 0.98 -20.00
C ALA A 84 0.23 0.75 -19.23
N LYS A 85 1.34 0.66 -19.96
CA LYS A 85 2.67 0.65 -19.35
C LYS A 85 3.11 2.09 -19.11
N VAL A 86 3.26 2.48 -17.84
CA VAL A 86 3.81 3.78 -17.44
C VAL A 86 5.29 3.61 -17.07
N PRO A 87 6.24 3.96 -17.94
CA PRO A 87 7.67 3.65 -17.74
C PRO A 87 8.27 4.26 -16.47
N CYS A 88 7.80 5.47 -16.09
CA CYS A 88 8.30 6.22 -14.93
C CYS A 88 7.47 5.99 -13.65
N GLY A 89 6.51 5.06 -13.67
CA GLY A 89 5.63 4.76 -12.54
C GLY A 89 4.62 5.87 -12.26
N ASN A 90 3.84 5.69 -11.19
CA ASN A 90 2.70 6.55 -10.86
C ASN A 90 3.03 7.62 -9.80
N SER A 91 4.31 7.89 -9.50
CA SER A 91 4.66 9.01 -8.61
C SER A 91 4.37 10.36 -9.29
N LEU A 92 4.31 11.45 -8.50
CA LEU A 92 4.15 12.81 -9.05
C LEU A 92 5.17 13.08 -10.17
N ILE A 93 6.45 12.73 -9.95
CA ILE A 93 7.49 12.84 -10.99
C ILE A 93 7.15 11.98 -12.21
N GLY A 94 6.67 10.76 -12.01
CA GLY A 94 6.28 9.87 -13.11
C GLY A 94 5.14 10.43 -13.95
N ALA A 95 4.13 10.99 -13.31
CA ALA A 95 3.02 11.66 -14.00
C ALA A 95 3.49 12.93 -14.74
N MET A 96 4.33 13.75 -14.11
CA MET A 96 4.94 14.91 -14.75
C MET A 96 5.69 14.53 -16.04
N ILE A 97 6.51 13.46 -15.98
CA ILE A 97 7.25 12.97 -17.15
C ILE A 97 6.29 12.47 -18.23
N PHE A 98 5.22 11.78 -17.86
CA PHE A 98 4.21 11.27 -18.78
C PHE A 98 3.55 12.41 -19.57
N TYR A 99 3.29 13.54 -18.92
CA TYR A 99 2.72 14.75 -19.55
C TYR A 99 3.79 15.70 -20.14
N GLY A 100 5.06 15.29 -20.20
CA GLY A 100 6.14 16.11 -20.78
C GLY A 100 6.48 17.36 -19.98
N LEU A 101 6.16 17.40 -18.69
CA LEU A 101 6.38 18.54 -17.81
C LEU A 101 7.79 18.47 -17.15
N PRO A 102 8.43 19.62 -16.89
CA PRO A 102 9.74 19.65 -16.22
C PRO A 102 9.65 19.16 -14.78
N THR A 103 10.59 18.32 -14.37
CA THR A 103 10.61 17.69 -13.06
C THR A 103 11.89 17.95 -12.29
N MET A 104 11.82 17.79 -10.98
CA MET A 104 12.97 17.70 -10.09
C MET A 104 13.69 16.36 -10.27
N THR A 105 15.02 16.32 -10.03
CA THR A 105 15.78 15.07 -10.06
C THR A 105 15.41 14.13 -8.91
N GLY A 106 15.43 12.82 -9.17
CA GLY A 106 15.10 11.82 -8.14
C GLY A 106 16.07 11.83 -6.96
N GLU A 107 17.35 12.15 -7.16
CA GLU A 107 18.37 12.26 -6.08
C GLU A 107 18.01 13.36 -5.08
N LYS A 108 17.62 14.53 -5.55
CA LYS A 108 17.21 15.65 -4.70
C LYS A 108 15.98 15.28 -3.86
N LYS A 109 15.04 14.54 -4.44
CA LYS A 109 13.85 14.07 -3.73
C LYS A 109 14.21 13.10 -2.60
N ASN A 110 15.11 12.15 -2.84
CA ASN A 110 15.52 11.18 -1.84
C ASN A 110 16.26 11.84 -0.66
N SER A 111 17.21 12.76 -0.93
CA SER A 111 17.94 13.45 0.13
C SER A 111 17.04 14.30 1.03
N MET A 112 16.02 14.96 0.47
CA MET A 112 15.05 15.73 1.25
C MET A 112 14.13 14.82 2.08
N ARG A 113 13.72 13.69 1.51
CA ARG A 113 12.97 12.67 2.24
C ARG A 113 13.74 12.14 3.44
N ASP A 114 15.03 11.81 3.26
CA ASP A 114 15.88 11.31 4.33
C ASP A 114 16.06 12.36 5.43
N LEU A 115 16.23 13.65 5.06
CA LEU A 115 16.26 14.75 6.01
C LEU A 115 14.97 14.86 6.83
N ILE A 116 13.80 14.77 6.20
CA ILE A 116 12.52 14.81 6.90
C ILE A 116 12.36 13.62 7.84
N LEU A 117 12.71 12.41 7.37
CA LEU A 117 12.61 11.17 8.14
C LEU A 117 13.59 11.09 9.30
N SER A 118 14.64 11.93 9.33
CA SER A 118 15.54 12.02 10.48
C SER A 118 14.84 12.55 11.76
N GLY A 119 13.66 13.18 11.63
CA GLY A 119 12.82 13.59 12.77
C GLY A 119 13.25 14.85 13.48
N GLY A 120 14.28 15.56 12.98
CA GLY A 120 14.78 16.80 13.60
C GLY A 120 15.65 16.56 14.86
N PRO A 121 15.97 17.59 15.63
CA PRO A 121 15.59 18.99 15.36
C PRO A 121 16.28 19.56 14.12
N TRP A 122 15.57 20.37 13.35
CA TRP A 122 16.10 20.99 12.12
C TRP A 122 16.60 22.41 12.37
N SER A 123 17.74 22.77 11.80
CA SER A 123 18.24 24.13 11.73
C SER A 123 17.32 25.03 10.90
N THR A 124 17.45 26.35 11.02
CA THR A 124 16.69 27.31 10.21
C THR A 124 16.87 27.09 8.71
N GLN A 125 18.07 26.72 8.29
CA GLN A 125 18.37 26.44 6.88
C GLN A 125 17.69 25.16 6.39
N GLU A 126 17.66 24.10 7.22
CA GLU A 126 16.97 22.85 6.89
C GLU A 126 15.45 23.05 6.86
N LYS A 127 14.88 23.83 7.78
CA LYS A 127 13.45 24.20 7.77
C LYS A 127 13.07 24.91 6.47
N ASP A 128 13.86 25.90 6.04
CA ASP A 128 13.62 26.61 4.78
C ASP A 128 13.76 25.68 3.57
N ALA A 129 14.73 24.76 3.60
CA ALA A 129 14.91 23.77 2.55
C ALA A 129 13.72 22.79 2.44
N ILE A 130 13.16 22.33 3.58
CA ILE A 130 11.98 21.47 3.64
C ILE A 130 10.74 22.22 3.10
N LEU A 131 10.53 23.48 3.51
CA LEU A 131 9.43 24.31 3.01
C LEU A 131 9.53 24.54 1.49
N LYS A 132 10.72 24.86 0.99
CA LYS A 132 10.95 25.03 -0.45
C LYS A 132 10.74 23.73 -1.24
N TYR A 133 11.09 22.61 -0.63
CA TYR A 133 10.84 21.31 -1.25
C TYR A 133 9.33 21.03 -1.35
N CYS A 134 8.57 21.25 -0.27
CA CYS A 134 7.11 21.09 -0.28
C CYS A 134 6.43 22.04 -1.27
N GLU A 135 6.89 23.31 -1.35
CA GLU A 135 6.41 24.27 -2.34
C GLU A 135 6.68 23.85 -3.78
N ALA A 136 7.85 23.24 -4.03
CA ALA A 136 8.16 22.73 -5.35
C ALA A 136 7.22 21.57 -5.76
N ASP A 137 6.85 20.68 -4.82
CA ASP A 137 5.87 19.61 -5.07
C ASP A 137 4.47 20.23 -5.34
N VAL A 138 4.03 21.26 -4.60
CA VAL A 138 2.77 21.98 -4.84
C VAL A 138 2.76 22.68 -6.21
N SER A 139 3.86 23.34 -6.57
CA SER A 139 4.01 23.96 -7.91
C SER A 139 3.98 22.92 -9.04
N ALA A 140 4.60 21.76 -8.81
CA ALA A 140 4.56 20.64 -9.77
C ALA A 140 3.13 20.12 -9.93
N LEU A 141 2.42 19.92 -8.81
CA LEU A 141 1.02 19.49 -8.82
C LEU A 141 0.14 20.48 -9.58
N SER A 142 0.28 21.79 -9.35
CA SER A 142 -0.51 22.82 -10.05
C SER A 142 -0.34 22.75 -11.57
N LYS A 143 0.90 22.52 -12.05
CA LYS A 143 1.17 22.33 -13.48
C LYS A 143 0.57 21.03 -14.01
N LEU A 144 0.64 19.96 -13.22
CA LEU A 144 0.11 18.65 -13.57
C LEU A 144 -1.42 18.71 -13.68
N VAL A 145 -2.11 19.37 -12.75
CA VAL A 145 -3.57 19.55 -12.79
C VAL A 145 -4.00 20.20 -14.11
N ILE A 146 -3.33 21.28 -14.52
CA ILE A 146 -3.64 21.97 -15.78
C ILE A 146 -3.43 21.03 -16.99
N ALA A 147 -2.36 20.24 -16.98
CA ALA A 147 -2.06 19.31 -18.07
C ALA A 147 -3.03 18.12 -18.12
N MET A 148 -3.51 17.64 -16.97
CA MET A 148 -4.46 16.54 -16.87
C MET A 148 -5.92 16.96 -17.10
N ALA A 149 -6.25 18.22 -16.85
CA ALA A 149 -7.63 18.72 -16.87
C ALA A 149 -8.43 18.35 -18.14
N PRO A 150 -7.86 18.38 -19.37
CA PRO A 150 -8.59 17.97 -20.56
C PRO A 150 -9.02 16.49 -20.59
N ASP A 151 -8.31 15.63 -19.85
CA ASP A 151 -8.53 14.18 -19.82
C ASP A 151 -9.41 13.74 -18.65
N ILE A 152 -9.71 14.64 -17.69
CA ILE A 152 -10.45 14.35 -16.46
C ILE A 152 -11.93 14.69 -16.65
N ASP A 153 -12.81 13.72 -16.37
CA ASP A 153 -14.23 13.99 -16.11
C ASP A 153 -14.41 14.49 -14.67
N PRO A 154 -14.79 15.76 -14.46
CA PRO A 154 -14.84 16.35 -13.11
C PRO A 154 -15.82 15.64 -12.17
N TYR A 155 -16.96 15.18 -12.66
CA TYR A 155 -17.96 14.48 -11.82
C TYR A 155 -17.43 13.14 -11.34
N GLN A 156 -16.81 12.38 -12.22
CA GLN A 156 -16.20 11.11 -11.89
C GLN A 156 -14.97 11.29 -10.99
N ALA A 157 -14.19 12.34 -11.19
CA ALA A 157 -13.03 12.67 -10.38
C ALA A 157 -13.44 13.05 -8.95
N LEU A 158 -14.48 13.84 -8.77
CA LEU A 158 -15.03 14.16 -7.44
C LEU A 158 -15.56 12.91 -6.73
N TYR A 159 -16.23 12.02 -7.45
CA TYR A 159 -16.68 10.74 -6.88
C TYR A 159 -15.49 9.87 -6.43
N ARG A 160 -14.44 9.75 -7.27
CA ARG A 160 -13.22 9.03 -6.88
C ARG A 160 -12.46 9.74 -5.75
N GLY A 161 -12.50 11.07 -5.70
CA GLY A 161 -11.95 11.87 -4.61
C GLY A 161 -12.63 11.60 -3.27
N ALA A 162 -13.97 11.57 -3.25
CA ALA A 162 -14.74 11.17 -2.07
C ALA A 162 -14.37 9.74 -1.60
N TYR A 163 -14.16 8.82 -2.55
CA TYR A 163 -13.65 7.49 -2.23
C TYR A 163 -12.25 7.53 -1.63
N SER A 164 -11.34 8.37 -2.13
CA SER A 164 -9.99 8.55 -1.57
C SER A 164 -10.03 9.08 -0.13
N VAL A 165 -10.98 9.97 0.18
CA VAL A 165 -11.25 10.43 1.57
C VAL A 165 -11.65 9.26 2.46
N CYS A 166 -12.66 8.49 2.07
CA CYS A 166 -13.08 7.30 2.82
C CYS A 166 -11.93 6.30 3.03
N LEU A 167 -11.09 6.10 2.01
CA LEU A 167 -9.95 5.20 2.13
C LEU A 167 -8.91 5.70 3.13
N SER A 168 -8.63 6.99 3.17
CA SER A 168 -7.70 7.57 4.15
C SER A 168 -8.18 7.33 5.59
N GLU A 169 -9.48 7.44 5.84
CA GLU A 169 -10.07 7.13 7.14
C GLU A 169 -9.98 5.63 7.50
N ILE A 170 -10.20 4.75 6.53
CA ILE A 170 -10.07 3.29 6.72
C ILE A 170 -8.63 2.91 7.02
N GLU A 171 -7.67 3.48 6.27
CA GLU A 171 -6.23 3.24 6.43
C GLU A 171 -5.74 3.72 7.79
N ASP A 172 -6.15 4.90 8.23
CA ASP A 172 -5.79 5.45 9.54
C ASP A 172 -6.45 4.67 10.68
N ARG A 173 -7.74 4.38 10.58
CA ARG A 173 -8.45 3.58 11.58
C ARG A 173 -7.84 2.19 11.75
N GLY A 174 -7.42 1.55 10.67
CA GLY A 174 -6.84 0.21 10.68
C GLY A 174 -7.73 -0.86 11.30
N VAL A 175 -7.22 -2.08 11.41
CA VAL A 175 -7.94 -3.25 11.95
C VAL A 175 -7.32 -3.66 13.29
N PRO A 176 -8.08 -3.76 14.40
CA PRO A 176 -7.55 -4.10 15.71
C PRO A 176 -7.00 -5.53 15.75
N ILE A 177 -5.78 -5.70 16.27
CA ILE A 177 -5.01 -6.95 16.26
C ILE A 177 -4.62 -7.38 17.67
N ASP A 178 -4.80 -8.65 17.98
CA ASP A 178 -4.26 -9.29 19.19
C ASP A 178 -2.72 -9.33 19.12
N LYS A 179 -2.06 -8.26 19.59
CA LYS A 179 -0.60 -8.15 19.62
C LYS A 179 0.07 -9.28 20.42
N LYS A 180 -0.59 -9.75 21.48
CA LYS A 180 -0.05 -10.82 22.33
C LYS A 180 0.06 -12.13 21.55
N ASN A 181 -1.01 -12.51 20.87
CA ASN A 181 -1.01 -13.72 20.06
C ASN A 181 -0.16 -13.55 18.77
N LEU A 182 -0.16 -12.38 18.14
CA LEU A 182 0.75 -12.09 17.03
C LEU A 182 2.22 -12.27 17.44
N GLY A 183 2.61 -11.76 18.62
CA GLY A 183 3.97 -11.93 19.15
C GLY A 183 4.33 -13.39 19.40
N LYS A 184 3.40 -14.18 19.95
CA LYS A 184 3.59 -15.63 20.15
C LYS A 184 3.79 -16.37 18.82
N ILE A 185 2.97 -16.06 17.82
CA ILE A 185 3.06 -16.67 16.49
C ILE A 185 4.39 -16.30 15.85
N ARG A 186 4.74 -15.02 15.82
CA ARG A 186 6.02 -14.57 15.24
C ARG A 186 7.22 -15.28 15.85
N LYS A 187 7.19 -15.49 17.16
CA LYS A 187 8.25 -16.21 17.87
C LYS A 187 8.28 -17.71 17.53
N ALA A 188 7.13 -18.36 17.48
CA ALA A 188 7.02 -19.80 17.21
C ALA A 188 7.10 -20.15 15.72
N TRP A 189 6.82 -19.20 14.83
CA TRP A 189 6.61 -19.43 13.41
C TRP A 189 7.80 -20.11 12.69
N PRO A 190 9.07 -19.69 12.88
CA PRO A 190 10.21 -20.35 12.23
C PRO A 190 10.31 -21.84 12.55
N GLU A 191 10.06 -22.21 13.81
CA GLU A 191 10.10 -23.60 14.26
C GLU A 191 8.91 -24.40 13.73
N LEU A 192 7.72 -23.82 13.75
CA LEU A 192 6.52 -24.44 13.17
C LEU A 192 6.68 -24.70 11.67
N LEU A 193 7.20 -23.73 10.91
CA LEU A 193 7.50 -23.93 9.49
C LEU A 193 8.51 -25.06 9.25
N LYS A 194 9.55 -25.12 10.08
CA LYS A 194 10.55 -26.18 9.97
C LYS A 194 9.93 -27.55 10.24
N LYS A 195 9.12 -27.69 11.29
CA LYS A 195 8.41 -28.93 11.60
C LYS A 195 7.46 -29.35 10.50
N LEU A 196 6.62 -28.44 10.03
CA LEU A 196 5.68 -28.66 8.93
C LEU A 196 6.40 -29.08 7.64
N THR A 197 7.50 -28.39 7.30
CA THR A 197 8.28 -28.74 6.12
C THR A 197 8.85 -30.13 6.22
N VAL A 198 9.44 -30.49 7.35
CA VAL A 198 10.03 -31.83 7.57
C VAL A 198 8.95 -32.92 7.49
N GLU A 199 7.78 -32.67 8.07
CA GLU A 199 6.68 -33.63 8.08
C GLU A 199 6.16 -33.91 6.66
N VAL A 200 5.84 -32.85 5.91
CA VAL A 200 5.34 -33.00 4.53
C VAL A 200 6.43 -33.51 3.59
N ASP A 201 7.68 -33.04 3.72
CA ASP A 201 8.78 -33.41 2.82
C ASP A 201 9.28 -34.83 2.99
N ARG A 202 8.85 -35.56 4.03
CA ARG A 202 9.12 -37.00 4.17
C ARG A 202 8.66 -37.82 2.97
N GLU A 203 7.56 -37.38 2.33
CA GLU A 203 6.99 -38.04 1.16
C GLU A 203 7.71 -37.63 -0.12
N TYR A 204 8.32 -36.44 -0.18
CA TYR A 204 8.79 -35.85 -1.44
C TYR A 204 10.31 -35.72 -1.54
N GLY A 205 10.99 -35.41 -0.44
CA GLY A 205 12.43 -35.14 -0.42
C GLY A 205 12.86 -33.91 -1.23
N CYS A 206 11.94 -32.94 -1.41
CA CYS A 206 12.14 -31.79 -2.30
C CYS A 206 12.62 -30.52 -1.59
N PHE A 207 12.81 -30.54 -0.27
CA PHE A 207 13.23 -29.38 0.48
C PHE A 207 14.61 -29.59 1.14
N LYS A 208 15.35 -28.50 1.32
CA LYS A 208 16.52 -28.42 2.22
C LYS A 208 16.21 -27.37 3.29
N GLY A 209 15.92 -27.81 4.52
CA GLY A 209 15.27 -26.98 5.53
C GLY A 209 13.89 -26.53 5.03
N SER A 210 13.59 -25.24 5.07
CA SER A 210 12.32 -24.68 4.52
C SER A 210 12.43 -24.18 3.08
N VAL A 211 13.52 -24.52 2.37
CA VAL A 211 13.77 -24.04 1.01
C VAL A 211 13.50 -25.14 0.00
N PHE A 212 12.50 -24.95 -0.83
CA PHE A 212 12.18 -25.82 -1.97
C PHE A 212 13.33 -25.85 -2.98
N LYS A 213 13.71 -27.06 -3.44
CA LYS A 213 14.79 -27.28 -4.40
C LYS A 213 14.24 -27.85 -5.70
N GLN A 214 14.34 -27.05 -6.75
CA GLN A 214 13.81 -27.40 -8.07
C GLN A 214 14.48 -28.66 -8.67
N ASN A 215 15.75 -28.90 -8.40
CA ASN A 215 16.46 -30.10 -8.86
C ASN A 215 15.93 -31.37 -8.19
N LEU A 216 15.71 -31.34 -6.87
CA LEU A 216 15.12 -32.45 -6.13
C LEU A 216 13.69 -32.73 -6.58
N PHE A 217 12.93 -31.69 -6.86
CA PHE A 217 11.59 -31.84 -7.42
C PHE A 217 11.60 -32.44 -8.82
N ALA A 218 12.57 -32.08 -9.67
CA ALA A 218 12.73 -32.70 -10.98
C ALA A 218 13.02 -34.21 -10.87
N GLU A 219 13.88 -34.61 -9.93
CA GLU A 219 14.16 -36.00 -9.61
C GLU A 219 12.90 -36.74 -9.13
N TYR A 220 12.15 -36.13 -8.20
CA TYR A 220 10.87 -36.70 -7.73
C TYR A 220 9.87 -36.94 -8.88
N LEU A 221 9.71 -35.95 -9.79
CA LEU A 221 8.82 -36.08 -10.95
C LEU A 221 9.22 -37.23 -11.85
N ILE A 222 10.52 -37.41 -12.12
CA ILE A 222 11.03 -38.49 -12.94
C ILE A 222 10.78 -39.86 -12.27
N CYS A 223 11.12 -39.98 -10.99
CA CYS A 223 10.94 -41.23 -10.23
C CYS A 223 9.47 -41.67 -10.15
N ASN A 224 8.54 -40.71 -10.11
CA ASN A 224 7.11 -40.99 -10.00
C ASN A 224 6.39 -40.91 -11.37
N GLN A 225 7.11 -40.76 -12.49
CA GLN A 225 6.57 -40.70 -13.85
C GLN A 225 5.51 -39.60 -14.02
N ILE A 226 5.70 -38.44 -13.34
CA ILE A 226 4.79 -37.32 -13.40
C ILE A 226 5.23 -36.35 -14.49
N GLU A 227 4.39 -36.14 -15.48
CA GLU A 227 4.60 -35.16 -16.53
C GLU A 227 4.41 -33.74 -15.99
N TRP A 228 5.40 -32.87 -16.23
CA TRP A 228 5.40 -31.52 -15.73
C TRP A 228 5.66 -30.47 -16.82
N PRO A 229 4.86 -29.39 -16.91
CA PRO A 229 5.05 -28.36 -17.91
C PRO A 229 6.34 -27.57 -17.66
N ARG A 230 6.93 -27.08 -18.76
CA ARG A 230 8.15 -26.29 -18.74
C ARG A 230 7.87 -24.89 -19.28
N THR A 231 8.61 -23.94 -18.76
CA THR A 231 8.61 -22.55 -19.25
C THR A 231 9.30 -22.49 -20.63
N VAL A 232 9.17 -21.36 -21.32
CA VAL A 232 9.85 -21.10 -22.60
C VAL A 232 11.39 -21.28 -22.50
N THR A 233 11.96 -21.09 -21.30
CA THR A 233 13.40 -21.28 -21.02
C THR A 233 13.76 -22.73 -20.66
N GLY A 234 12.85 -23.69 -20.78
CA GLY A 234 13.07 -25.11 -20.49
C GLY A 234 13.07 -25.48 -19.00
N LYS A 235 12.89 -24.54 -18.08
CA LYS A 235 12.78 -24.79 -16.63
C LYS A 235 11.38 -25.31 -16.29
N LEU A 236 11.25 -26.07 -15.18
CA LEU A 236 9.94 -26.48 -14.67
C LEU A 236 9.08 -25.25 -14.37
N ASP A 237 7.81 -25.27 -14.78
CA ASP A 237 6.87 -24.21 -14.42
C ASP A 237 6.39 -24.43 -12.97
N LEU A 238 6.85 -23.57 -12.07
CA LEU A 238 6.61 -23.67 -10.64
C LEU A 238 5.52 -22.69 -10.14
N LYS A 239 4.66 -22.20 -11.02
CA LYS A 239 3.53 -21.35 -10.65
C LYS A 239 2.51 -22.11 -9.81
N ASP A 240 1.78 -21.39 -8.95
CA ASP A 240 0.75 -21.98 -8.09
C ASP A 240 -0.39 -22.61 -8.94
N ASP A 241 -0.77 -21.97 -10.04
CA ASP A 241 -1.79 -22.48 -10.95
C ASP A 241 -1.37 -23.81 -11.59
N THR A 242 -0.11 -23.94 -12.00
CA THR A 242 0.45 -25.19 -12.53
C THR A 242 0.40 -26.32 -11.49
N PHE A 243 0.78 -26.01 -10.24
CA PHE A 243 0.65 -26.97 -9.13
C PHE A 243 -0.79 -27.35 -8.86
N LYS A 244 -1.72 -26.38 -8.94
CA LYS A 244 -3.15 -26.60 -8.73
C LYS A 244 -3.75 -27.53 -9.80
N GLU A 245 -3.44 -27.30 -11.06
CA GLU A 245 -3.86 -28.15 -12.17
C GLU A 245 -3.27 -29.57 -12.05
N LYS A 246 -1.98 -29.66 -11.73
CA LYS A 246 -1.30 -30.95 -11.57
C LYS A 246 -1.74 -31.71 -10.33
N ALA A 247 -2.11 -31.07 -9.24
CA ALA A 247 -2.66 -31.74 -8.07
C ALA A 247 -4.07 -32.34 -8.32
N ILE A 248 -4.82 -31.82 -9.30
CA ILE A 248 -6.07 -32.47 -9.76
C ILE A 248 -5.75 -33.76 -10.49
N GLN A 249 -4.71 -33.78 -11.33
CA GLN A 249 -4.28 -34.93 -12.12
C GLN A 249 -3.52 -35.98 -11.27
N TYR A 250 -2.72 -35.49 -10.30
CA TYR A 250 -1.88 -36.28 -9.40
C TYR A 250 -2.18 -35.84 -7.95
N PRO A 251 -3.20 -36.45 -7.30
CA PRO A 251 -3.66 -36.01 -5.96
C PRO A 251 -2.57 -36.05 -4.89
N GLU A 252 -1.57 -36.90 -5.04
CA GLU A 252 -0.42 -37.00 -4.16
C GLU A 252 0.39 -35.69 -4.06
N LEU A 253 0.30 -34.80 -5.04
CA LEU A 253 0.98 -33.50 -5.04
C LEU A 253 0.28 -32.42 -4.17
N GLU A 254 -0.92 -32.69 -3.69
CA GLU A 254 -1.72 -31.68 -2.98
C GLU A 254 -1.05 -31.19 -1.70
N ASN A 255 -0.47 -32.09 -0.90
CA ASN A 255 0.23 -31.72 0.33
C ASN A 255 1.45 -30.84 0.03
N MET A 256 2.21 -31.14 -1.03
CA MET A 256 3.33 -30.32 -1.48
C MET A 256 2.84 -28.93 -1.94
N ARG A 257 1.77 -28.88 -2.71
CA ARG A 257 1.16 -27.62 -3.19
C ARG A 257 0.75 -26.74 -1.99
N GLN A 258 0.06 -27.35 -1.01
CA GLN A 258 -0.37 -26.65 0.20
C GLN A 258 0.81 -26.14 1.02
N LEU A 259 1.85 -26.96 1.20
CA LEU A 259 3.07 -26.55 1.89
C LEU A 259 3.73 -25.36 1.17
N ARG A 260 3.92 -25.43 -0.14
CA ARG A 260 4.51 -24.34 -0.93
C ARG A 260 3.68 -23.05 -0.84
N SER A 261 2.36 -23.17 -0.97
CA SER A 261 1.44 -22.04 -0.83
C SER A 261 1.53 -21.43 0.57
N THR A 262 1.59 -22.27 1.62
CA THR A 262 1.76 -21.82 3.00
C THR A 262 3.10 -21.12 3.21
N LEU A 263 4.19 -21.71 2.76
CA LEU A 263 5.53 -21.12 2.84
C LEU A 263 5.62 -19.78 2.09
N SER A 264 4.95 -19.66 0.95
CA SER A 264 4.91 -18.41 0.17
C SER A 264 4.08 -17.31 0.85
N LYS A 265 2.87 -17.65 1.33
CA LYS A 265 1.92 -16.70 1.91
C LYS A 265 2.27 -16.26 3.33
N THR A 266 3.00 -17.09 4.07
CA THR A 266 3.33 -16.86 5.47
C THR A 266 4.82 -16.73 5.73
N ARG A 267 5.61 -16.59 4.66
CA ARG A 267 7.08 -16.47 4.71
C ARG A 267 7.56 -15.45 5.72
N ASN A 268 6.74 -14.41 5.90
CA ASN A 268 6.90 -13.44 6.97
C ASN A 268 5.49 -13.02 7.39
N LEU A 269 5.10 -13.21 8.65
CA LEU A 269 3.94 -12.55 9.24
C LEU A 269 4.26 -11.06 9.42
N LEU A 270 4.46 -10.38 8.26
CA LEU A 270 4.87 -8.97 8.16
C LEU A 270 3.67 -8.02 8.29
N LEU A 271 2.65 -8.41 9.06
CA LEU A 271 1.57 -7.50 9.35
C LEU A 271 2.14 -6.20 9.91
N THR A 272 1.80 -5.09 9.31
CA THR A 272 2.14 -3.77 9.82
C THR A 272 1.17 -3.45 10.95
N VAL A 273 1.64 -3.47 12.19
CA VAL A 273 0.81 -3.18 13.37
C VAL A 273 1.42 -2.02 14.12
N GLY A 274 0.67 -0.93 14.21
CA GLY A 274 1.07 0.28 14.88
C GLY A 274 1.21 0.13 16.41
N THR A 275 1.69 1.17 17.05
CA THR A 275 1.81 1.25 18.51
C THR A 275 0.45 1.15 19.21
N ASP A 276 -0.60 1.63 18.55
CA ASP A 276 -2.02 1.53 18.93
C ASP A 276 -2.58 0.09 18.88
N GLY A 277 -1.87 -0.84 18.27
CA GLY A 277 -2.29 -2.23 18.13
C GLY A 277 -3.18 -2.51 16.91
N ARG A 278 -3.22 -1.59 15.96
CA ARG A 278 -4.03 -1.74 14.76
C ARG A 278 -3.17 -2.04 13.53
N ASN A 279 -3.69 -2.85 12.63
CA ASN A 279 -3.06 -3.11 11.33
C ASN A 279 -3.49 -2.00 10.38
N GLN A 280 -2.63 -1.03 10.21
CA GLN A 280 -2.75 0.04 9.24
C GLN A 280 -1.96 -0.35 8.00
N CYS A 281 -2.61 -0.30 6.84
CA CYS A 281 -1.98 -0.69 5.58
C CYS A 281 -2.58 0.13 4.44
N ILE A 282 -1.71 0.64 3.58
CA ILE A 282 -2.12 1.34 2.35
C ILE A 282 -2.93 0.40 1.47
N LEU A 283 -4.16 0.78 1.15
CA LEU A 283 -5.09 0.00 0.33
C LEU A 283 -4.82 0.08 -1.16
N SER A 284 -4.00 1.05 -1.58
CA SER A 284 -3.57 1.23 -2.96
C SER A 284 -4.75 1.29 -3.95
N PRO A 285 -5.55 2.37 -3.91
CA PRO A 285 -6.76 2.50 -4.72
C PRO A 285 -6.47 2.42 -6.23
N PHE A 286 -7.42 1.88 -6.98
CA PHE A 286 -7.38 1.78 -8.44
C PHE A 286 -6.11 1.15 -9.02
N SER A 287 -5.46 0.26 -8.27
CA SER A 287 -4.19 -0.36 -8.67
C SER A 287 -4.38 -1.58 -9.58
N SER A 288 -5.53 -2.24 -9.54
CA SER A 288 -5.84 -3.37 -10.42
C SER A 288 -6.41 -2.89 -11.76
N LYS A 289 -6.34 -3.72 -12.79
CA LYS A 289 -6.98 -3.46 -14.08
C LYS A 289 -8.51 -3.30 -13.99
N THR A 290 -9.12 -3.89 -12.97
CA THR A 290 -10.56 -3.79 -12.70
C THR A 290 -10.91 -2.61 -11.79
N GLY A 291 -9.97 -1.70 -11.51
CA GLY A 291 -10.19 -0.54 -10.64
C GLY A 291 -10.27 -0.86 -9.14
N ARG A 292 -10.01 -2.11 -8.72
CA ARG A 292 -10.04 -2.50 -7.30
C ARG A 292 -8.77 -2.07 -6.58
N ASN A 293 -8.86 -1.94 -5.26
CA ASN A 293 -7.72 -1.76 -4.38
C ASN A 293 -6.79 -2.97 -4.42
N GLN A 294 -5.49 -2.73 -4.30
CA GLN A 294 -4.47 -3.79 -4.20
C GLN A 294 -3.54 -3.56 -3.00
N PRO A 295 -4.01 -3.79 -1.77
CA PRO A 295 -3.16 -3.73 -0.59
C PRO A 295 -2.06 -4.79 -0.63
N SER A 296 -1.01 -4.59 0.17
CA SER A 296 0.07 -5.56 0.29
C SER A 296 -0.43 -6.90 0.86
N ASN A 297 -0.26 -7.98 0.10
CA ASN A 297 -0.62 -9.32 0.54
C ASN A 297 0.14 -9.79 1.80
N ALA A 298 1.29 -9.21 2.12
CA ALA A 298 2.09 -9.59 3.28
C ALA A 298 1.78 -8.76 4.52
N LYS A 299 1.41 -7.49 4.34
CA LYS A 299 1.29 -6.50 5.41
C LYS A 299 -0.14 -6.27 5.88
N PHE A 300 -1.13 -6.52 5.03
CA PHE A 300 -2.54 -6.32 5.32
C PHE A 300 -3.16 -7.59 5.89
N ILE A 301 -3.94 -7.49 6.98
CA ILE A 301 -4.50 -8.66 7.70
C ILE A 301 -5.35 -9.58 6.80
N PHE A 302 -5.96 -9.06 5.74
CA PHE A 302 -6.75 -9.84 4.80
C PHE A 302 -5.93 -10.42 3.64
N GLY A 303 -4.65 -10.08 3.51
CA GLY A 303 -3.75 -10.56 2.45
C GLY A 303 -3.20 -11.97 2.67
N PRO A 304 -2.72 -12.34 3.90
CA PRO A 304 -2.19 -13.67 4.19
C PRO A 304 -3.26 -14.77 4.15
N ALA A 305 -2.87 -15.97 4.58
CA ALA A 305 -3.80 -17.10 4.70
C ALA A 305 -4.98 -16.76 5.64
N LYS A 306 -6.18 -17.26 5.31
CA LYS A 306 -7.43 -16.94 6.02
C LYS A 306 -7.35 -17.18 7.54
N TRP A 307 -6.59 -18.18 7.97
CA TRP A 307 -6.44 -18.47 9.39
C TRP A 307 -5.77 -17.34 10.19
N VAL A 308 -4.95 -16.48 9.57
CA VAL A 308 -4.32 -15.33 10.24
C VAL A 308 -5.37 -14.34 10.76
N ARG A 309 -6.56 -14.34 10.19
CA ARG A 309 -7.67 -13.45 10.58
C ARG A 309 -8.18 -13.68 12.01
N PHE A 310 -7.84 -14.82 12.67
CA PHE A 310 -8.15 -15.00 14.09
C PHE A 310 -7.43 -14.00 14.99
N LEU A 311 -6.40 -13.31 14.48
CA LEU A 311 -5.74 -12.22 15.18
C LEU A 311 -6.60 -10.94 15.25
N ILE A 312 -7.64 -10.81 14.44
CA ILE A 312 -8.56 -9.68 14.53
C ILE A 312 -9.32 -9.81 15.86
N LYS A 313 -9.13 -8.82 16.72
CA LYS A 313 -9.74 -8.81 18.04
C LYS A 313 -10.35 -7.44 18.31
N PRO A 314 -11.67 -7.34 18.46
CA PRO A 314 -12.29 -6.06 18.79
C PRO A 314 -11.77 -5.56 20.14
N GLU A 315 -11.81 -4.25 20.32
CA GLU A 315 -11.54 -3.61 21.60
C GLU A 315 -12.63 -3.95 22.62
N GLU A 316 -12.33 -3.75 23.91
CA GLU A 316 -13.29 -4.01 24.97
C GLU A 316 -14.55 -3.16 24.78
N GLY A 317 -15.73 -3.80 24.90
CA GLY A 317 -17.02 -3.16 24.65
C GLY A 317 -17.41 -3.04 23.18
N MET A 318 -16.57 -3.47 22.25
CA MET A 318 -16.82 -3.45 20.80
C MET A 318 -17.06 -4.87 20.26
N ALA A 319 -17.73 -4.95 19.11
CA ALA A 319 -17.96 -6.20 18.39
C ALA A 319 -17.49 -6.11 16.94
N LEU A 320 -17.23 -7.25 16.32
CA LEU A 320 -16.98 -7.34 14.88
C LEU A 320 -18.26 -7.69 14.15
N ALA A 321 -18.54 -6.97 13.06
CA ALA A 321 -19.56 -7.35 12.09
C ALA A 321 -18.89 -7.63 10.74
N TYR A 322 -19.31 -8.71 10.10
CA TYR A 322 -18.99 -8.95 8.69
C TYR A 322 -20.22 -8.59 7.86
N VAL A 323 -20.04 -7.61 6.98
CA VAL A 323 -21.10 -7.14 6.09
C VAL A 323 -20.62 -7.32 4.65
N ASP A 324 -21.41 -7.98 3.84
CA ASP A 324 -21.14 -8.20 2.43
C ASP A 324 -22.43 -8.05 1.63
N TYR A 325 -22.33 -7.46 0.44
CA TYR A 325 -23.47 -7.32 -0.45
C TYR A 325 -23.58 -8.56 -1.35
N SER A 326 -24.77 -9.14 -1.41
CA SER A 326 -25.04 -10.23 -2.34
C SER A 326 -25.11 -9.68 -3.77
N GLN A 327 -24.30 -10.27 -4.66
CA GLN A 327 -24.33 -9.95 -6.10
C GLN A 327 -24.18 -8.45 -6.41
N GLN A 328 -23.17 -7.82 -5.79
CA GLN A 328 -22.88 -6.40 -6.03
C GLN A 328 -22.42 -6.12 -7.48
N GLU A 329 -21.92 -7.11 -8.21
CA GLU A 329 -21.38 -6.99 -9.59
C GLU A 329 -22.50 -6.99 -10.65
#